data_c50ff553bc0aa3e514d2685687b1a370
#
_entry.id   c50ff553bc0aa3e514d2685687b1a370
#
_cell.length_a   1.000
_cell.length_b   1.000
_cell.length_c   1.000
_cell.angle_alpha   90.00
_cell.angle_beta   90.00
_cell.angle_gamma   90.00
#
_symmetry.space_group_name_H-M   'P 1'
#
loop_
_entity.id
_entity.type
_entity.pdbx_description
1 polymer ?
#
loop_
_entity_poly.entity_id
_entity_poly.type
_entity_poly.pdbx_seq_one_letter_code
_entity_poly.pdbx_strand_id
1 'polypeptide(L)'
;MDEAAVRYLGARLIDDDGNLQNGDFDLWDDGLWTKADSSIDAVQTVDGHDRVLTRSLQNWHTHCGMTLNARDFSDGFPLHRWLNEVIFPTEKRLSEELVTTGTWAAVAEMIKTGSTFCADLYFHPEQTARIFSEGGVRAIVASPISEQELPSYPDGSEQAIQQTEALLQTTPPERTEYALGPHSVYLCSKETLETVAEVSREQDAKVHIHLSETRKEITDCHAEHGCHPTHLLERTGILEQGPICAHSSWMMKEEMRMLAKNGATAVHCPSSNMKLACGGTMSYPAMKEAGVDVRLGTDGSASSAFGLDLRAEARLASLVQRHDHWDPTLLPAKEAWGLATKGSQDWVAWSLDDVRMRPFGHDGHRLINHLIFSNTACLDVWVDGTAIRRDGVTLTLDEEKVAADLETKSIGYYEGLDTSAE
;
A
#
# COMPACT_ATOMS: atom_id res chain seq x y z
N MET A 1 7.55 -19.43 26.18
CA MET A 1 7.93 -18.00 26.03
C MET A 1 8.07 -17.50 27.45
N ASP A 2 9.28 -17.25 27.86
CA ASP A 2 9.57 -16.96 29.28
C ASP A 2 9.66 -15.45 29.58
N GLU A 3 9.66 -14.60 28.55
CA GLU A 3 9.84 -13.15 28.67
C GLU A 3 9.09 -12.42 27.55
N ALA A 4 8.46 -11.27 27.85
CA ALA A 4 7.82 -10.42 26.85
C ALA A 4 8.87 -9.52 26.16
N ALA A 5 8.73 -9.26 24.87
CA ALA A 5 9.60 -8.36 24.12
C ALA A 5 9.55 -6.93 24.67
N VAL A 6 8.34 -6.44 25.01
CA VAL A 6 8.15 -5.14 25.63
C VAL A 6 6.88 -5.12 26.50
N ARG A 7 6.95 -4.37 27.62
CA ARG A 7 5.79 -4.04 28.46
C ARG A 7 5.48 -2.55 28.38
N TYR A 8 4.25 -2.21 28.04
CA TYR A 8 3.74 -0.84 28.10
C TYR A 8 2.91 -0.65 29.38
N LEU A 9 3.32 0.30 30.23
CA LEU A 9 2.63 0.61 31.48
C LEU A 9 1.60 1.73 31.27
N GLY A 10 0.37 1.51 31.71
CA GLY A 10 -0.69 2.51 31.65
C GLY A 10 -1.16 2.90 30.25
N ALA A 11 -0.89 2.05 29.24
CA ALA A 11 -1.25 2.33 27.85
C ALA A 11 -2.76 2.13 27.57
N ARG A 12 -3.15 2.60 26.40
CA ARG A 12 -4.44 2.29 25.76
C ARG A 12 -4.18 1.36 24.59
N LEU A 13 -5.05 0.36 24.42
CA LEU A 13 -4.99 -0.57 23.30
C LEU A 13 -6.34 -0.59 22.61
N ILE A 14 -6.35 -0.42 21.28
CA ILE A 14 -7.51 -0.67 20.43
C ILE A 14 -7.34 -2.05 19.81
N ASP A 15 -8.21 -2.98 20.20
CA ASP A 15 -8.19 -4.35 19.69
C ASP A 15 -8.74 -4.45 18.24
N ASP A 16 -8.67 -5.65 17.66
CA ASP A 16 -9.09 -5.90 16.28
C ASP A 16 -10.58 -5.63 16.03
N ASP A 17 -11.40 -5.67 17.09
CA ASP A 17 -12.83 -5.31 17.07
C ASP A 17 -13.05 -3.79 17.24
N GLY A 18 -11.99 -3.02 17.48
CA GLY A 18 -12.02 -1.58 17.74
C GLY A 18 -12.50 -1.21 19.15
N ASN A 19 -12.41 -2.13 20.11
CA ASN A 19 -12.72 -1.84 21.51
C ASN A 19 -11.49 -1.28 22.22
N LEU A 20 -11.71 -0.31 23.10
CA LEU A 20 -10.66 0.29 23.91
C LEU A 20 -10.44 -0.48 25.20
N GLN A 21 -9.21 -0.89 25.40
CA GLN A 21 -8.72 -1.44 26.65
C GLN A 21 -7.71 -0.48 27.28
N ASN A 22 -7.68 -0.40 28.63
CA ASN A 22 -6.72 0.40 29.38
C ASN A 22 -5.96 -0.49 30.36
N GLY A 23 -4.68 -0.23 30.54
CA GLY A 23 -3.85 -0.97 31.48
C GLY A 23 -2.43 -1.16 31.04
N ASP A 24 -1.78 -2.15 31.64
CA ASP A 24 -0.46 -2.60 31.25
C ASP A 24 -0.58 -3.74 30.23
N PHE A 25 0.26 -3.71 29.20
CA PHE A 25 0.21 -4.69 28.12
C PHE A 25 1.60 -5.21 27.79
N ASP A 26 1.72 -6.52 27.57
CA ASP A 26 2.91 -7.22 27.11
C ASP A 26 2.78 -7.54 25.60
N LEU A 27 3.80 -7.17 24.82
CA LEU A 27 3.98 -7.62 23.45
C LEU A 27 4.99 -8.78 23.43
N TRP A 28 4.64 -9.84 22.72
CA TRP A 28 5.47 -11.01 22.54
C TRP A 28 6.13 -11.04 21.16
N ASP A 29 7.18 -11.85 21.00
CA ASP A 29 7.94 -12.00 19.75
C ASP A 29 7.07 -12.50 18.58
N ASP A 30 5.96 -13.18 18.87
CA ASP A 30 5.00 -13.64 17.87
C ASP A 30 3.96 -12.54 17.48
N GLY A 31 4.14 -11.32 17.98
CA GLY A 31 3.25 -10.20 17.72
C GLY A 31 1.92 -10.24 18.49
N LEU A 32 1.76 -11.14 19.46
CA LEU A 32 0.59 -11.14 20.34
C LEU A 32 0.71 -10.09 21.44
N TRP A 33 -0.40 -9.45 21.76
CA TRP A 33 -0.57 -8.61 22.94
C TRP A 33 -1.38 -9.34 23.99
N THR A 34 -0.91 -9.28 25.22
CA THR A 34 -1.66 -9.74 26.39
C THR A 34 -1.73 -8.65 27.44
N LYS A 35 -2.67 -8.74 28.37
CA LYS A 35 -2.56 -7.95 29.60
C LYS A 35 -1.30 -8.38 30.33
N ALA A 36 -0.55 -7.39 30.83
CA ALA A 36 0.70 -7.66 31.51
C ALA A 36 0.47 -8.52 32.77
N ASP A 37 1.30 -9.53 32.91
CA ASP A 37 1.38 -10.36 34.10
C ASP A 37 2.68 -9.99 34.88
N SER A 38 2.54 -9.55 36.11
CA SER A 38 3.67 -9.15 36.95
C SER A 38 4.62 -10.31 37.33
N SER A 39 4.23 -11.56 37.08
CA SER A 39 5.06 -12.75 37.25
C SER A 39 5.96 -13.03 36.03
N ILE A 40 5.75 -12.31 34.92
CA ILE A 40 6.52 -12.46 33.68
C ILE A 40 7.46 -11.27 33.54
N ASP A 41 8.71 -11.54 33.23
CA ASP A 41 9.69 -10.50 32.92
C ASP A 41 9.43 -9.93 31.50
N ALA A 42 9.89 -8.71 31.26
CA ALA A 42 9.90 -8.07 29.95
C ALA A 42 11.30 -7.50 29.67
N VAL A 43 11.77 -7.72 28.43
CA VAL A 43 13.09 -7.21 27.98
C VAL A 43 13.15 -5.68 28.11
N GLN A 44 12.03 -5.02 27.84
CA GLN A 44 11.91 -3.57 27.94
C GLN A 44 10.59 -3.17 28.60
N THR A 45 10.63 -2.03 29.32
CA THR A 45 9.43 -1.40 29.87
C THR A 45 9.32 0.02 29.34
N VAL A 46 8.13 0.39 28.91
CA VAL A 46 7.78 1.68 28.29
C VAL A 46 6.67 2.36 29.08
N ASP A 47 6.79 3.65 29.34
CA ASP A 47 5.69 4.47 29.81
C ASP A 47 4.66 4.64 28.68
N GLY A 48 3.48 4.06 28.86
CA GLY A 48 2.40 4.03 27.89
C GLY A 48 1.27 5.03 28.15
N HIS A 49 1.36 5.87 29.20
CA HIS A 49 0.24 6.75 29.62
C HIS A 49 -0.23 7.71 28.50
N ASP A 50 0.70 8.17 27.65
CA ASP A 50 0.42 9.05 26.53
C ASP A 50 0.45 8.30 25.18
N ARG A 51 0.18 7.00 25.19
CA ARG A 51 0.20 6.14 23.99
C ARG A 51 -1.10 5.38 23.80
N VAL A 52 -1.50 5.23 22.54
CA VAL A 52 -2.50 4.27 22.11
C VAL A 52 -1.88 3.29 21.14
N LEU A 53 -2.04 2.01 21.46
CA LEU A 53 -1.55 0.87 20.70
C LEU A 53 -2.63 0.40 19.73
N THR A 54 -2.27 0.17 18.49
CA THR A 54 -3.15 -0.36 17.45
C THR A 54 -2.40 -1.34 16.56
N ARG A 55 -3.11 -2.12 15.76
CA ARG A 55 -2.50 -2.78 14.60
C ARG A 55 -1.88 -1.74 13.68
N SER A 56 -0.80 -2.12 13.01
CA SER A 56 -0.14 -1.30 12.00
C SER A 56 -0.98 -1.17 10.72
N LEU A 57 -0.63 -0.19 9.90
CA LEU A 57 -1.28 0.06 8.62
C LEU A 57 -0.68 -0.82 7.52
N GLN A 58 -1.51 -1.21 6.55
CA GLN A 58 -1.15 -2.07 5.43
C GLN A 58 -1.50 -1.40 4.11
N ASN A 59 -0.49 -1.03 3.35
CA ASN A 59 -0.60 -0.35 2.06
C ASN A 59 -0.65 -1.39 0.92
N TRP A 60 -1.84 -1.65 0.41
CA TRP A 60 -2.07 -2.74 -0.56
C TRP A 60 -1.82 -2.37 -2.02
N HIS A 61 -1.39 -1.13 -2.30
CA HIS A 61 -0.92 -0.73 -3.63
C HIS A 61 0.00 0.49 -3.52
N THR A 62 1.21 0.35 -4.05
CA THR A 62 2.18 1.43 -4.14
C THR A 62 3.20 1.19 -5.25
N HIS A 63 3.94 2.26 -5.60
CA HIS A 63 5.11 2.28 -6.46
C HIS A 63 6.25 2.96 -5.70
N CYS A 64 6.88 2.23 -4.76
CA CYS A 64 7.80 2.81 -3.78
C CYS A 64 8.99 3.54 -4.40
N GLY A 65 9.54 3.04 -5.50
CA GLY A 65 10.62 3.71 -6.23
C GLY A 65 10.24 5.11 -6.74
N MET A 66 8.95 5.38 -6.98
CA MET A 66 8.45 6.71 -7.36
C MET A 66 8.61 7.77 -6.27
N THR A 67 8.96 7.39 -5.04
CA THR A 67 9.25 8.37 -3.97
C THR A 67 10.48 9.23 -4.29
N LEU A 68 11.24 8.86 -5.31
CA LEU A 68 12.23 9.72 -5.96
C LEU A 68 11.64 11.03 -6.50
N ASN A 69 10.35 11.02 -6.89
CA ASN A 69 9.66 12.16 -7.47
C ASN A 69 9.10 13.10 -6.39
N ALA A 70 9.15 14.41 -6.66
CA ALA A 70 8.49 15.39 -5.82
C ALA A 70 6.97 15.18 -5.82
N ARG A 71 6.29 15.55 -4.73
CA ARG A 71 4.84 15.31 -4.56
C ARG A 71 3.95 16.09 -5.54
N ASP A 72 4.43 17.22 -6.02
CA ASP A 72 3.78 18.04 -7.04
C ASP A 72 4.25 17.69 -8.46
N PHE A 73 5.04 16.64 -8.60
CA PHE A 73 5.58 16.21 -9.88
C PHE A 73 4.46 15.98 -10.88
N SER A 74 4.48 16.74 -11.97
CA SER A 74 3.48 16.69 -13.04
C SER A 74 2.01 16.84 -12.57
N ASP A 75 1.73 17.78 -11.70
CA ASP A 75 0.37 18.13 -11.31
C ASP A 75 -0.45 18.68 -12.49
N GLY A 76 -1.77 18.41 -12.50
CA GLY A 76 -2.69 18.89 -13.52
C GLY A 76 -2.84 18.01 -14.77
N PHE A 77 -2.20 16.86 -14.84
CA PHE A 77 -2.36 15.89 -15.94
C PHE A 77 -3.43 14.83 -15.63
N PRO A 78 -4.33 14.49 -16.58
CA PRO A 78 -5.13 13.28 -16.48
C PRO A 78 -4.25 12.04 -16.73
N LEU A 79 -4.62 10.89 -16.15
CA LEU A 79 -3.80 9.67 -16.11
C LEU A 79 -3.06 9.33 -17.41
N HIS A 80 -3.75 9.22 -18.54
CA HIS A 80 -3.11 8.77 -19.79
C HIS A 80 -2.09 9.77 -20.35
N ARG A 81 -2.34 11.08 -20.19
CA ARG A 81 -1.36 12.10 -20.53
C ARG A 81 -0.19 12.07 -19.55
N TRP A 82 -0.48 11.94 -18.26
CA TRP A 82 0.52 11.81 -17.21
C TRP A 82 1.48 10.65 -17.48
N LEU A 83 0.95 9.46 -17.79
CA LEU A 83 1.76 8.29 -18.13
C LEU A 83 2.62 8.52 -19.37
N ASN A 84 2.03 8.95 -20.50
CA ASN A 84 2.71 9.00 -21.79
C ASN A 84 3.64 10.22 -21.96
N GLU A 85 3.26 11.37 -21.39
CA GLU A 85 3.99 12.61 -21.58
C GLU A 85 5.05 12.84 -20.49
N VAL A 86 4.86 12.25 -19.28
CA VAL A 86 5.72 12.49 -18.12
C VAL A 86 6.33 11.21 -17.58
N ILE A 87 5.53 10.25 -17.13
CA ILE A 87 6.05 9.11 -16.36
C ILE A 87 6.92 8.19 -17.21
N PHE A 88 6.41 7.64 -18.30
CA PHE A 88 7.18 6.73 -19.14
C PHE A 88 8.47 7.37 -19.72
N PRO A 89 8.47 8.63 -20.21
CA PRO A 89 9.71 9.30 -20.59
C PRO A 89 10.70 9.49 -19.43
N THR A 90 10.19 9.77 -18.23
CA THR A 90 11.03 9.96 -17.05
C THR A 90 11.59 8.63 -16.55
N GLU A 91 10.78 7.59 -16.50
CA GLU A 91 11.16 6.25 -16.03
C GLU A 91 12.23 5.60 -16.91
N LYS A 92 12.33 5.96 -18.19
CA LYS A 92 13.45 5.52 -19.05
C LYS A 92 14.83 5.94 -18.54
N ARG A 93 14.91 6.90 -17.63
CA ARG A 93 16.14 7.37 -16.98
C ARG A 93 16.44 6.65 -15.68
N LEU A 94 15.54 5.79 -15.20
CA LEU A 94 15.72 5.09 -13.95
C LEU A 94 16.87 4.09 -14.05
N SER A 95 17.69 4.11 -13.03
CA SER A 95 18.69 3.09 -12.74
C SER A 95 18.32 2.36 -11.45
N GLU A 96 18.92 1.21 -11.23
CA GLU A 96 18.81 0.49 -9.97
C GLU A 96 19.12 1.39 -8.76
N GLU A 97 20.13 2.26 -8.87
CA GLU A 97 20.49 3.19 -7.81
C GLU A 97 19.37 4.20 -7.50
N LEU A 98 18.73 4.74 -8.53
CA LEU A 98 17.62 5.70 -8.35
C LEU A 98 16.39 5.03 -7.73
N VAL A 99 16.02 3.85 -8.21
CA VAL A 99 14.92 3.07 -7.60
C VAL A 99 15.24 2.70 -6.16
N THR A 100 16.47 2.27 -5.88
CA THR A 100 16.96 2.02 -4.50
C THR A 100 16.78 3.25 -3.61
N THR A 101 17.15 4.43 -4.09
CA THR A 101 17.02 5.70 -3.35
C THR A 101 15.56 6.02 -3.04
N GLY A 102 14.68 5.94 -4.06
CA GLY A 102 13.23 6.14 -3.89
C GLY A 102 12.61 5.14 -2.91
N THR A 103 13.01 3.87 -3.00
CA THR A 103 12.49 2.81 -2.13
C THR A 103 12.89 3.02 -0.67
N TRP A 104 14.14 3.44 -0.38
CA TRP A 104 14.54 3.81 1.00
C TRP A 104 13.72 4.98 1.54
N ALA A 105 13.44 5.99 0.72
CA ALA A 105 12.59 7.10 1.12
C ALA A 105 11.14 6.65 1.41
N ALA A 106 10.61 5.73 0.60
CA ALA A 106 9.30 5.12 0.81
C ALA A 106 9.24 4.35 2.15
N VAL A 107 10.22 3.51 2.43
CA VAL A 107 10.32 2.76 3.69
C VAL A 107 10.38 3.70 4.89
N ALA A 108 11.19 4.75 4.82
CA ALA A 108 11.28 5.76 5.88
C ALA A 108 9.92 6.44 6.12
N GLU A 109 9.20 6.83 5.07
CA GLU A 109 7.88 7.44 5.18
C GLU A 109 6.84 6.46 5.73
N MET A 110 6.82 5.22 5.25
CA MET A 110 5.89 4.19 5.73
C MET A 110 6.07 3.92 7.23
N ILE A 111 7.31 3.71 7.70
CA ILE A 111 7.60 3.50 9.13
C ILE A 111 7.15 4.71 9.95
N LYS A 112 7.44 5.92 9.48
CA LYS A 112 7.08 7.18 10.15
C LYS A 112 5.59 7.41 10.22
N THR A 113 4.82 6.88 9.28
CA THR A 113 3.36 6.98 9.23
C THR A 113 2.63 5.73 9.74
N GLY A 114 3.37 4.73 10.27
CA GLY A 114 2.84 3.56 10.94
C GLY A 114 2.42 2.41 10.02
N SER A 115 2.91 2.40 8.78
CA SER A 115 2.73 1.28 7.85
C SER A 115 3.89 0.30 7.95
N THR A 116 3.59 -1.00 8.10
CA THR A 116 4.59 -2.08 8.18
C THR A 116 4.49 -3.07 7.03
N PHE A 117 3.53 -2.89 6.14
CA PHE A 117 3.33 -3.73 4.96
C PHE A 117 3.01 -2.87 3.74
N CYS A 118 3.56 -3.28 2.58
CA CYS A 118 3.08 -2.79 1.30
C CYS A 118 3.00 -3.90 0.24
N ALA A 119 2.08 -3.72 -0.73
CA ALA A 119 2.13 -4.41 -2.00
C ALA A 119 2.67 -3.42 -3.04
N ASP A 120 3.92 -3.62 -3.42
CA ASP A 120 4.64 -2.76 -4.36
C ASP A 120 4.63 -3.36 -5.78
N LEU A 121 4.50 -2.51 -6.77
CA LEU A 121 4.60 -2.88 -8.18
C LEU A 121 5.53 -1.89 -8.86
N TYR A 122 6.82 -2.20 -8.91
CA TYR A 122 7.79 -1.30 -9.52
C TYR A 122 9.05 -2.04 -10.01
N PHE A 123 9.98 -1.28 -10.62
CA PHE A 123 11.21 -1.80 -11.22
C PHE A 123 12.22 -2.32 -10.19
N HIS A 124 13.14 -3.18 -10.62
CA HIS A 124 14.20 -3.78 -9.81
C HIS A 124 13.68 -4.50 -8.56
N PRO A 125 12.81 -5.52 -8.72
CA PRO A 125 12.13 -6.18 -7.60
C PRO A 125 13.08 -6.81 -6.59
N GLU A 126 14.23 -7.36 -7.01
CA GLU A 126 15.22 -7.94 -6.09
C GLU A 126 15.77 -6.90 -5.12
N GLN A 127 16.15 -5.72 -5.63
CA GLN A 127 16.66 -4.63 -4.79
C GLN A 127 15.59 -4.06 -3.90
N THR A 128 14.38 -3.90 -4.43
CA THR A 128 13.21 -3.43 -3.68
C THR A 128 12.90 -4.37 -2.52
N ALA A 129 12.85 -5.69 -2.75
CA ALA A 129 12.63 -6.69 -1.70
C ALA A 129 13.72 -6.65 -0.61
N ARG A 130 14.99 -6.51 -1.01
CA ARG A 130 16.11 -6.38 -0.06
C ARG A 130 15.94 -5.16 0.83
N ILE A 131 15.56 -4.01 0.27
CA ILE A 131 15.38 -2.77 1.03
C ILE A 131 14.22 -2.88 2.02
N PHE A 132 13.09 -3.50 1.63
CA PHE A 132 11.99 -3.75 2.57
C PHE A 132 12.43 -4.63 3.74
N SER A 133 13.14 -5.71 3.45
CA SER A 133 13.68 -6.61 4.47
C SER A 133 14.66 -5.89 5.42
N GLU A 134 15.64 -5.15 4.88
CA GLU A 134 16.60 -4.37 5.67
C GLU A 134 15.94 -3.27 6.49
N GLY A 135 14.90 -2.63 5.94
CA GLY A 135 14.06 -1.64 6.63
C GLY A 135 13.16 -2.23 7.71
N GLY A 136 13.00 -3.55 7.71
CA GLY A 136 12.20 -4.28 8.69
C GLY A 136 10.70 -4.29 8.42
N VAL A 137 10.27 -3.92 7.20
CA VAL A 137 8.86 -3.94 6.80
C VAL A 137 8.53 -5.16 5.94
N ARG A 138 7.26 -5.53 5.89
CA ARG A 138 6.77 -6.63 5.06
C ARG A 138 6.39 -6.13 3.67
N ALA A 139 6.61 -6.93 2.63
CA ALA A 139 6.18 -6.55 1.30
C ALA A 139 5.79 -7.74 0.41
N ILE A 140 4.80 -7.51 -0.45
CA ILE A 140 4.62 -8.23 -1.71
C ILE A 140 5.26 -7.35 -2.79
N VAL A 141 6.26 -7.88 -3.49
CA VAL A 141 7.03 -7.15 -4.50
C VAL A 141 6.70 -7.72 -5.87
N ALA A 142 5.83 -7.03 -6.59
CA ALA A 142 5.40 -7.44 -7.91
C ALA A 142 6.36 -6.90 -8.98
N SER A 143 6.89 -7.82 -9.78
CA SER A 143 7.74 -7.51 -10.92
C SER A 143 6.90 -6.96 -12.08
N PRO A 144 7.18 -5.77 -12.60
CA PRO A 144 6.34 -5.15 -13.62
C PRO A 144 6.45 -5.88 -14.97
N ILE A 145 5.31 -6.14 -15.59
CA ILE A 145 5.19 -6.78 -16.91
C ILE A 145 4.36 -5.87 -17.81
N SER A 146 4.88 -5.55 -18.98
CA SER A 146 4.23 -4.68 -19.98
C SER A 146 4.78 -4.99 -21.37
N GLU A 147 4.00 -4.72 -22.43
CA GLU A 147 4.48 -4.77 -23.82
C GLU A 147 5.48 -3.65 -24.14
N GLN A 148 5.53 -2.63 -23.29
CA GLN A 148 6.49 -1.54 -23.46
C GLN A 148 7.88 -1.97 -22.94
N GLU A 149 8.92 -1.34 -23.49
CA GLU A 149 10.26 -1.41 -22.94
C GLU A 149 10.28 -0.81 -21.54
N LEU A 150 10.68 -1.59 -20.55
CA LEU A 150 10.78 -1.17 -19.15
C LEU A 150 12.24 -1.03 -18.72
N PRO A 151 12.58 -0.15 -17.77
CA PRO A 151 13.96 0.00 -17.28
C PRO A 151 14.63 -1.31 -16.85
N SER A 152 13.88 -2.21 -16.20
CA SER A 152 14.37 -3.53 -15.80
C SER A 152 14.31 -4.59 -16.91
N TYR A 153 13.49 -4.37 -17.94
CA TYR A 153 13.15 -5.36 -18.98
C TYR A 153 13.09 -4.69 -20.36
N PRO A 154 14.24 -4.34 -20.95
CA PRO A 154 14.30 -3.63 -22.24
C PRO A 154 13.76 -4.43 -23.43
N ASP A 155 13.70 -5.76 -23.34
CA ASP A 155 13.19 -6.63 -24.40
C ASP A 155 11.67 -6.94 -24.27
N GLY A 156 10.96 -6.21 -23.38
CA GLY A 156 9.51 -6.26 -23.26
C GLY A 156 8.96 -7.38 -22.38
N SER A 157 7.68 -7.75 -22.62
CA SER A 157 6.90 -8.62 -21.73
C SER A 157 7.45 -10.05 -21.61
N GLU A 158 7.95 -10.64 -22.68
CA GLU A 158 8.50 -12.00 -22.65
C GLU A 158 9.72 -12.08 -21.71
N GLN A 159 10.64 -11.13 -21.81
CA GLN A 159 11.78 -11.02 -20.91
C GLN A 159 11.34 -10.81 -19.46
N ALA A 160 10.38 -9.92 -19.24
CA ALA A 160 9.84 -9.63 -17.91
C ALA A 160 9.25 -10.88 -17.26
N ILE A 161 8.44 -11.65 -17.98
CA ILE A 161 7.86 -12.90 -17.51
C ILE A 161 8.95 -13.93 -17.18
N GLN A 162 9.87 -14.17 -18.10
CA GLN A 162 10.95 -15.15 -17.93
C GLN A 162 11.83 -14.83 -16.70
N GLN A 163 12.20 -13.56 -16.52
CA GLN A 163 13.00 -13.14 -15.37
C GLN A 163 12.21 -13.19 -14.06
N THR A 164 10.92 -12.83 -14.09
CA THR A 164 10.05 -12.95 -12.92
C THR A 164 9.86 -14.41 -12.52
N GLU A 165 9.66 -15.31 -13.48
CA GLU A 165 9.55 -16.75 -13.20
C GLU A 165 10.84 -17.28 -12.55
N ALA A 166 12.01 -16.88 -13.05
CA ALA A 166 13.28 -17.23 -12.43
C ALA A 166 13.40 -16.67 -11.01
N LEU A 167 12.91 -15.45 -10.77
CA LEU A 167 12.93 -14.79 -9.48
C LEU A 167 12.01 -15.51 -8.48
N LEU A 168 10.82 -15.93 -8.89
CA LEU A 168 9.87 -16.69 -8.08
C LEU A 168 10.44 -18.03 -7.58
N GLN A 169 11.42 -18.61 -8.28
CA GLN A 169 12.11 -19.83 -7.87
C GLN A 169 13.23 -19.60 -6.84
N THR A 170 13.53 -18.34 -6.51
CA THR A 170 14.51 -17.99 -5.48
C THR A 170 13.86 -17.84 -4.11
N THR A 171 14.66 -17.89 -3.05
CA THR A 171 14.17 -17.54 -1.71
C THR A 171 14.18 -16.02 -1.57
N PRO A 172 13.02 -15.37 -1.37
CA PRO A 172 12.98 -13.94 -1.18
C PRO A 172 13.63 -13.53 0.16
N PRO A 173 14.09 -12.27 0.30
CA PRO A 173 14.52 -11.74 1.58
C PRO A 173 13.42 -11.87 2.66
N GLU A 174 13.86 -11.87 3.93
CA GLU A 174 12.94 -12.01 5.07
C GLU A 174 11.78 -11.00 4.99
N ARG A 175 10.57 -11.43 5.35
CA ARG A 175 9.33 -10.64 5.32
C ARG A 175 8.87 -10.16 3.94
N THR A 176 9.48 -10.67 2.88
CA THR A 176 9.08 -10.29 1.51
C THR A 176 8.59 -11.50 0.72
N GLU A 177 7.81 -11.23 -0.33
CA GLU A 177 7.28 -12.22 -1.26
C GLU A 177 7.33 -11.62 -2.66
N TYR A 178 7.81 -12.37 -3.66
CA TYR A 178 7.76 -11.94 -5.05
C TYR A 178 6.40 -12.25 -5.68
N ALA A 179 5.98 -11.40 -6.61
CA ALA A 179 4.71 -11.55 -7.32
C ALA A 179 4.84 -11.14 -8.80
N LEU A 180 3.87 -11.52 -9.60
CA LEU A 180 3.72 -11.11 -10.99
C LEU A 180 2.95 -9.79 -11.05
N GLY A 181 3.47 -8.80 -11.78
CA GLY A 181 2.91 -7.47 -11.90
C GLY A 181 2.50 -7.09 -13.32
N PRO A 182 1.56 -7.80 -14.00
CA PRO A 182 1.04 -7.31 -15.27
C PRO A 182 0.42 -5.94 -15.04
N HIS A 183 0.94 -4.91 -15.74
CA HIS A 183 0.57 -3.53 -15.41
C HIS A 183 -0.95 -3.33 -15.47
N SER A 184 -1.55 -3.63 -16.61
CA SER A 184 -2.97 -3.39 -16.87
C SER A 184 -3.42 -4.11 -18.14
N VAL A 185 -4.71 -4.13 -18.42
CA VAL A 185 -5.27 -4.69 -19.66
C VAL A 185 -4.95 -3.83 -20.90
N TYR A 186 -4.52 -2.58 -20.74
CA TYR A 186 -4.16 -1.69 -21.85
C TYR A 186 -2.65 -1.63 -22.12
N LEU A 187 -1.81 -2.19 -21.24
CA LEU A 187 -0.36 -2.32 -21.43
C LEU A 187 0.12 -3.77 -21.56
N CYS A 188 -0.75 -4.74 -21.37
CA CYS A 188 -0.45 -6.16 -21.59
C CYS A 188 -1.40 -6.72 -22.67
N SER A 189 -0.82 -7.46 -23.61
CA SER A 189 -1.62 -8.21 -24.59
C SER A 189 -2.42 -9.32 -23.89
N LYS A 190 -3.45 -9.83 -24.57
CA LYS A 190 -4.21 -10.97 -24.07
C LYS A 190 -3.30 -12.18 -23.86
N GLU A 191 -2.38 -12.41 -24.78
CA GLU A 191 -1.40 -13.50 -24.74
C GLU A 191 -0.45 -13.37 -23.54
N THR A 192 0.02 -12.16 -23.25
CA THR A 192 0.82 -11.88 -22.04
C THR A 192 0.04 -12.17 -20.76
N LEU A 193 -1.23 -11.76 -20.69
CA LEU A 193 -2.07 -12.07 -19.54
C LEU A 193 -2.32 -13.56 -19.37
N GLU A 194 -2.54 -14.31 -20.45
CA GLU A 194 -2.68 -15.77 -20.44
C GLU A 194 -1.40 -16.45 -19.90
N THR A 195 -0.22 -16.02 -20.36
CA THR A 195 1.07 -16.54 -19.89
C THR A 195 1.29 -16.21 -18.41
N VAL A 196 0.99 -14.97 -17.98
CA VAL A 196 1.08 -14.58 -16.57
C VAL A 196 0.18 -15.46 -15.69
N ALA A 197 -1.04 -15.76 -16.13
CA ALA A 197 -1.96 -16.65 -15.39
C ALA A 197 -1.43 -18.08 -15.30
N GLU A 198 -0.77 -18.57 -16.34
CA GLU A 198 -0.14 -19.89 -16.35
C GLU A 198 1.04 -19.95 -15.35
N VAL A 199 1.97 -18.99 -15.41
CA VAL A 199 3.10 -18.89 -14.47
C VAL A 199 2.62 -18.72 -13.04
N SER A 200 1.61 -17.87 -12.79
CA SER A 200 1.02 -17.70 -11.46
C SER A 200 0.50 -19.03 -10.89
N ARG A 201 -0.22 -19.80 -11.69
CA ARG A 201 -0.76 -21.10 -11.30
C ARG A 201 0.33 -22.14 -11.04
N GLU A 202 1.36 -22.19 -11.89
CA GLU A 202 2.46 -23.13 -11.79
C GLU A 202 3.38 -22.87 -10.59
N GLN A 203 3.59 -21.59 -10.27
CA GLN A 203 4.50 -21.14 -9.20
C GLN A 203 3.76 -20.82 -7.89
N ASP A 204 2.43 -20.93 -7.85
CA ASP A 204 1.58 -20.48 -6.73
C ASP A 204 1.87 -19.00 -6.34
N ALA A 205 2.08 -18.17 -7.36
CA ALA A 205 2.51 -16.78 -7.20
C ALA A 205 1.33 -15.81 -7.28
N LYS A 206 1.35 -14.77 -6.44
CA LYS A 206 0.35 -13.69 -6.49
C LYS A 206 0.44 -12.87 -7.77
N VAL A 207 -0.68 -12.28 -8.16
CA VAL A 207 -0.76 -11.31 -9.26
C VAL A 207 -1.22 -9.96 -8.70
N HIS A 208 -0.55 -8.89 -9.12
CA HIS A 208 -0.89 -7.51 -8.77
C HIS A 208 -1.08 -6.71 -10.07
N ILE A 209 -2.26 -6.11 -10.28
CA ILE A 209 -2.64 -5.46 -11.54
C ILE A 209 -3.49 -4.22 -11.29
N HIS A 210 -3.35 -3.17 -12.12
CA HIS A 210 -4.30 -2.06 -12.20
C HIS A 210 -5.54 -2.50 -12.95
N LEU A 211 -6.72 -2.28 -12.39
CA LEU A 211 -7.98 -2.77 -12.94
C LEU A 211 -9.06 -1.70 -12.91
N SER A 212 -9.67 -1.45 -14.08
CA SER A 212 -10.85 -0.59 -14.21
C SER A 212 -10.68 0.77 -13.54
N GLU A 213 -9.50 1.37 -13.73
CA GLU A 213 -9.14 2.64 -13.11
C GLU A 213 -9.84 3.82 -13.75
N THR A 214 -9.91 3.84 -15.10
CA THR A 214 -10.49 4.93 -15.86
C THR A 214 -11.63 4.47 -16.77
N ARG A 215 -12.51 5.41 -17.09
CA ARG A 215 -13.55 5.17 -18.10
C ARG A 215 -12.96 4.88 -19.49
N LYS A 216 -11.80 5.45 -19.80
CA LYS A 216 -11.10 5.19 -21.05
C LYS A 216 -10.67 3.72 -21.15
N GLU A 217 -10.11 3.15 -20.09
CA GLU A 217 -9.76 1.73 -20.03
C GLU A 217 -10.97 0.83 -20.33
N ILE A 218 -12.14 1.12 -19.75
CA ILE A 218 -13.37 0.36 -20.02
C ILE A 218 -13.76 0.42 -21.51
N THR A 219 -13.72 1.63 -22.09
CA THR A 219 -14.11 1.83 -23.51
C THR A 219 -13.13 1.20 -24.47
N ASP A 220 -11.84 1.31 -24.21
CA ASP A 220 -10.80 0.77 -25.08
C ASP A 220 -10.78 -0.77 -25.03
N CYS A 221 -10.85 -1.36 -23.83
CA CYS A 221 -10.94 -2.81 -23.65
C CYS A 221 -12.21 -3.38 -24.34
N HIS A 222 -13.35 -2.67 -24.22
CA HIS A 222 -14.56 -3.10 -24.90
C HIS A 222 -14.44 -3.01 -26.44
N ALA A 223 -13.78 -1.98 -26.95
CA ALA A 223 -13.57 -1.82 -28.40
C ALA A 223 -12.64 -2.88 -28.98
N GLU A 224 -11.59 -3.26 -28.23
CA GLU A 224 -10.56 -4.20 -28.66
C GLU A 224 -10.97 -5.67 -28.44
N HIS A 225 -11.53 -5.98 -27.26
CA HIS A 225 -11.78 -7.35 -26.81
C HIS A 225 -13.27 -7.72 -26.73
N GLY A 226 -14.19 -6.75 -26.96
CA GLY A 226 -15.63 -6.94 -26.89
C GLY A 226 -16.15 -7.20 -25.47
N CYS A 227 -15.37 -6.86 -24.42
CA CYS A 227 -15.76 -7.04 -23.03
C CYS A 227 -15.08 -5.99 -22.13
N HIS A 228 -15.51 -5.90 -20.87
CA HIS A 228 -14.87 -5.08 -19.85
C HIS A 228 -13.58 -5.72 -19.30
N PRO A 229 -12.68 -4.95 -18.66
CA PRO A 229 -11.41 -5.44 -18.12
C PRO A 229 -11.53 -6.69 -17.23
N THR A 230 -12.46 -6.72 -16.29
CA THR A 230 -12.67 -7.86 -15.41
C THR A 230 -13.02 -9.15 -16.16
N HIS A 231 -13.84 -9.04 -17.21
CA HIS A 231 -14.17 -10.20 -18.05
C HIS A 231 -12.98 -10.65 -18.90
N LEU A 232 -12.08 -9.74 -19.28
CA LEU A 232 -10.84 -10.11 -19.93
C LEU A 232 -9.93 -10.87 -18.97
N LEU A 233 -9.80 -10.42 -17.71
CA LEU A 233 -9.07 -11.16 -16.69
C LEU A 233 -9.65 -12.55 -16.39
N GLU A 234 -10.99 -12.70 -16.47
CA GLU A 234 -11.62 -14.03 -16.38
C GLU A 234 -11.24 -14.92 -17.58
N ARG A 235 -11.32 -14.39 -18.80
CA ARG A 235 -11.02 -15.13 -20.03
C ARG A 235 -9.54 -15.55 -20.14
N THR A 236 -8.63 -14.77 -19.58
CA THR A 236 -7.19 -15.05 -19.59
C THR A 236 -6.75 -15.91 -18.40
N GLY A 237 -7.63 -16.17 -17.43
CA GLY A 237 -7.32 -16.96 -16.24
C GLY A 237 -6.66 -16.18 -15.09
N ILE A 238 -6.38 -14.89 -15.27
CA ILE A 238 -5.81 -14.03 -14.20
C ILE A 238 -6.74 -13.97 -13.01
N LEU A 239 -8.05 -13.82 -13.24
CA LEU A 239 -9.02 -13.64 -12.17
C LEU A 239 -9.07 -14.85 -11.21
N GLU A 240 -8.86 -16.06 -11.74
CA GLU A 240 -8.86 -17.31 -10.95
C GLU A 240 -7.71 -17.38 -9.93
N GLN A 241 -6.67 -16.56 -10.10
CA GLN A 241 -5.52 -16.49 -9.22
C GLN A 241 -5.77 -15.60 -7.98
N GLY A 242 -6.96 -15.01 -7.83
CA GLY A 242 -7.28 -14.12 -6.71
C GLY A 242 -6.40 -12.86 -6.69
N PRO A 243 -6.32 -12.08 -7.79
CA PRO A 243 -5.36 -11.01 -7.94
C PRO A 243 -5.61 -9.84 -6.96
N ILE A 244 -4.54 -9.08 -6.70
CA ILE A 244 -4.61 -7.75 -6.10
C ILE A 244 -4.94 -6.77 -7.22
N CYS A 245 -6.15 -6.19 -7.19
CA CYS A 245 -6.69 -5.31 -8.22
C CYS A 245 -6.69 -3.86 -7.75
N ALA A 246 -5.67 -3.09 -8.13
CA ALA A 246 -5.59 -1.68 -7.79
C ALA A 246 -6.70 -0.87 -8.49
N HIS A 247 -7.17 0.19 -7.82
CA HIS A 247 -8.21 1.13 -8.20
C HIS A 247 -9.62 0.54 -8.21
N SER A 248 -9.95 -0.37 -9.13
CA SER A 248 -11.29 -1.00 -9.27
C SER A 248 -12.45 0.00 -9.21
N SER A 249 -12.27 1.18 -9.87
CA SER A 249 -13.17 2.33 -9.74
C SER A 249 -14.40 2.22 -10.66
N TRP A 250 -14.20 1.77 -11.90
CA TRP A 250 -15.25 1.69 -12.94
C TRP A 250 -15.77 0.27 -13.10
N MET A 251 -16.45 -0.26 -12.08
CA MET A 251 -16.94 -1.63 -12.07
C MET A 251 -18.45 -1.71 -11.98
N MET A 252 -19.02 -2.66 -12.73
CA MET A 252 -20.41 -3.06 -12.58
C MET A 252 -20.60 -4.03 -11.41
N LYS A 253 -21.82 -4.12 -10.86
CA LYS A 253 -22.13 -5.06 -9.76
C LYS A 253 -21.83 -6.52 -10.09
N GLU A 254 -21.93 -6.91 -11.35
CA GLU A 254 -21.57 -8.26 -11.81
C GLU A 254 -20.08 -8.50 -11.67
N GLU A 255 -19.25 -7.55 -12.13
CA GLU A 255 -17.79 -7.61 -12.04
C GLU A 255 -17.31 -7.66 -10.58
N MET A 256 -17.95 -6.90 -9.69
CA MET A 256 -17.67 -6.98 -8.24
C MET A 256 -17.93 -8.39 -7.69
N ARG A 257 -19.03 -9.05 -8.12
CA ARG A 257 -19.31 -10.44 -7.73
C ARG A 257 -18.28 -11.42 -8.30
N MET A 258 -17.74 -11.15 -9.49
CA MET A 258 -16.66 -11.94 -10.08
C MET A 258 -15.38 -11.83 -9.23
N LEU A 259 -15.00 -10.61 -8.79
CA LEU A 259 -13.90 -10.43 -7.87
C LEU A 259 -14.11 -11.25 -6.58
N ALA A 260 -15.25 -11.09 -5.94
CA ALA A 260 -15.57 -11.80 -4.69
C ALA A 260 -15.55 -13.33 -4.86
N LYS A 261 -16.12 -13.85 -5.94
CA LYS A 261 -16.15 -15.29 -6.24
C LYS A 261 -14.74 -15.88 -6.37
N ASN A 262 -13.81 -15.12 -6.92
CA ASN A 262 -12.43 -15.55 -7.18
C ASN A 262 -11.45 -15.17 -6.07
N GLY A 263 -11.91 -14.60 -4.95
CA GLY A 263 -11.05 -14.20 -3.84
C GLY A 263 -10.11 -13.03 -4.15
N ALA A 264 -10.43 -12.24 -5.17
CA ALA A 264 -9.64 -11.09 -5.54
C ALA A 264 -9.76 -9.97 -4.49
N THR A 265 -8.67 -9.22 -4.30
CA THR A 265 -8.62 -8.06 -3.42
C THR A 265 -8.76 -6.79 -4.25
N ALA A 266 -9.76 -5.96 -3.97
CA ALA A 266 -9.89 -4.63 -4.58
C ALA A 266 -9.20 -3.59 -3.71
N VAL A 267 -8.29 -2.80 -4.29
CA VAL A 267 -7.54 -1.79 -3.55
C VAL A 267 -8.04 -0.39 -3.91
N HIS A 268 -8.63 0.30 -2.92
CA HIS A 268 -9.11 1.67 -3.09
C HIS A 268 -7.98 2.67 -2.90
N CYS A 269 -7.71 3.48 -3.92
CA CYS A 269 -6.65 4.50 -3.96
C CYS A 269 -7.28 5.89 -4.20
N PRO A 270 -8.06 6.43 -3.26
CA PRO A 270 -8.90 7.61 -3.51
C PRO A 270 -8.08 8.86 -3.88
N SER A 271 -6.93 9.11 -3.25
CA SER A 271 -6.16 10.33 -3.54
C SER A 271 -5.59 10.32 -4.94
N SER A 272 -5.04 9.20 -5.40
CA SER A 272 -4.52 9.05 -6.75
C SER A 272 -5.64 9.20 -7.79
N ASN A 273 -6.76 8.50 -7.63
CA ASN A 273 -7.88 8.59 -8.55
C ASN A 273 -8.45 10.02 -8.65
N MET A 274 -8.44 10.78 -7.57
CA MET A 274 -8.88 12.18 -7.56
C MET A 274 -7.84 13.12 -8.18
N LYS A 275 -6.55 12.96 -7.85
CA LYS A 275 -5.46 13.77 -8.40
C LYS A 275 -5.34 13.62 -9.90
N LEU A 276 -5.40 12.40 -10.41
CA LEU A 276 -5.30 12.08 -11.84
C LEU A 276 -6.63 12.20 -12.59
N ALA A 277 -7.68 12.68 -11.93
CA ALA A 277 -9.01 12.88 -12.49
C ALA A 277 -9.54 11.65 -13.24
N CYS A 278 -9.40 10.45 -12.68
CA CYS A 278 -9.85 9.18 -13.27
C CYS A 278 -11.37 9.12 -13.47
N GLY A 279 -12.10 10.07 -12.88
CA GLY A 279 -13.51 10.36 -13.14
C GLY A 279 -14.50 9.42 -12.46
N GLY A 280 -14.04 8.50 -11.63
CA GLY A 280 -14.88 7.58 -10.86
C GLY A 280 -14.30 7.35 -9.47
N THR A 281 -15.17 6.95 -8.55
CA THR A 281 -14.79 6.49 -7.21
C THR A 281 -15.22 5.04 -7.05
N MET A 282 -14.35 4.18 -6.56
CA MET A 282 -14.75 2.81 -6.19
C MET A 282 -15.99 2.88 -5.31
N SER A 283 -17.06 2.17 -5.66
CA SER A 283 -18.26 2.12 -4.82
C SER A 283 -18.06 1.13 -3.68
N TYR A 284 -17.51 1.59 -2.55
CA TYR A 284 -17.30 0.74 -1.39
C TYR A 284 -18.59 0.02 -0.90
N PRO A 285 -19.78 0.67 -0.84
CA PRO A 285 -21.00 -0.02 -0.43
C PRO A 285 -21.35 -1.20 -1.34
N ALA A 286 -21.17 -1.04 -2.65
CA ALA A 286 -21.46 -2.11 -3.61
C ALA A 286 -20.43 -3.24 -3.56
N MET A 287 -19.14 -2.91 -3.37
CA MET A 287 -18.07 -3.90 -3.14
C MET A 287 -18.36 -4.73 -1.89
N LYS A 288 -18.71 -4.06 -0.79
CA LYS A 288 -19.07 -4.72 0.47
C LYS A 288 -20.31 -5.61 0.33
N GLU A 289 -21.35 -5.15 -0.36
CA GLU A 289 -22.56 -5.94 -0.66
C GLU A 289 -22.21 -7.19 -1.48
N ALA A 290 -21.28 -7.07 -2.43
CA ALA A 290 -20.81 -8.18 -3.26
C ALA A 290 -19.89 -9.16 -2.51
N GLY A 291 -19.39 -8.80 -1.32
CA GLY A 291 -18.47 -9.60 -0.53
C GLY A 291 -17.01 -9.53 -0.98
N VAL A 292 -16.61 -8.47 -1.70
CA VAL A 292 -15.22 -8.25 -2.13
C VAL A 292 -14.34 -7.91 -0.92
N ASP A 293 -13.14 -8.46 -0.86
CA ASP A 293 -12.10 -8.02 0.06
C ASP A 293 -11.56 -6.65 -0.38
N VAL A 294 -11.99 -5.59 0.29
CA VAL A 294 -11.55 -4.22 0.00
C VAL A 294 -10.42 -3.83 0.95
N ARG A 295 -9.38 -3.24 0.38
CA ARG A 295 -8.21 -2.70 1.08
C ARG A 295 -7.96 -1.26 0.64
N LEU A 296 -7.03 -0.58 1.32
CA LEU A 296 -6.55 0.75 0.95
C LEU A 296 -5.14 0.68 0.38
N GLY A 297 -4.87 1.53 -0.59
CA GLY A 297 -3.54 1.76 -1.14
C GLY A 297 -3.32 3.24 -1.41
N THR A 298 -2.07 3.67 -1.33
CA THR A 298 -1.70 5.07 -1.61
C THR A 298 -1.44 5.32 -3.08
N ASP A 299 -1.12 4.24 -3.83
CA ASP A 299 -0.47 4.37 -5.12
C ASP A 299 0.95 4.98 -5.00
N GLY A 300 1.61 5.37 -6.08
CA GLY A 300 2.92 6.01 -6.03
C GLY A 300 2.87 7.41 -5.42
N SER A 301 3.97 7.86 -4.83
CA SER A 301 4.05 9.20 -4.23
C SER A 301 3.88 10.34 -5.25
N ALA A 302 4.17 10.08 -6.54
CA ALA A 302 3.94 11.03 -7.63
C ALA A 302 2.46 11.10 -8.04
N SER A 303 1.72 10.00 -7.97
CA SER A 303 0.29 9.93 -8.29
C SER A 303 -0.61 10.27 -7.09
N SER A 304 -0.14 10.02 -5.87
CA SER A 304 -0.88 10.30 -4.64
C SER A 304 -0.81 11.79 -4.24
N ALA A 305 -1.85 12.28 -3.57
CA ALA A 305 -1.87 13.63 -3.00
C ALA A 305 -1.15 13.72 -1.64
N PHE A 306 -0.98 12.61 -0.93
CA PHE A 306 -0.50 12.56 0.47
C PHE A 306 0.75 11.70 0.66
N GLY A 307 1.42 11.31 -0.41
CA GLY A 307 2.52 10.36 -0.35
C GLY A 307 2.07 8.99 0.13
N LEU A 308 2.80 8.37 1.06
CA LEU A 308 2.54 7.02 1.54
C LEU A 308 1.84 6.99 2.94
N ASP A 309 1.20 8.09 3.37
CA ASP A 309 0.41 8.11 4.62
C ASP A 309 -0.98 7.49 4.42
N LEU A 310 -1.11 6.22 4.75
CA LEU A 310 -2.35 5.47 4.58
C LEU A 310 -3.51 5.99 5.47
N ARG A 311 -3.23 6.74 6.54
CA ARG A 311 -4.28 7.41 7.34
C ARG A 311 -4.97 8.50 6.54
N ALA A 312 -4.21 9.20 5.69
CA ALA A 312 -4.77 10.20 4.79
C ALA A 312 -5.70 9.54 3.75
N GLU A 313 -5.32 8.38 3.22
CA GLU A 313 -6.18 7.58 2.34
C GLU A 313 -7.46 7.11 3.05
N ALA A 314 -7.36 6.58 4.28
CA ALA A 314 -8.51 6.17 5.07
C ALA A 314 -9.48 7.34 5.35
N ARG A 315 -8.93 8.54 5.62
CA ARG A 315 -9.69 9.79 5.78
C ARG A 315 -10.44 10.14 4.50
N LEU A 316 -9.73 10.15 3.39
CA LEU A 316 -10.30 10.53 2.09
C LEU A 316 -11.32 9.50 1.62
N ALA A 317 -11.04 8.20 1.76
CA ALA A 317 -11.99 7.13 1.47
C ALA A 317 -13.31 7.34 2.23
N SER A 318 -13.24 7.60 3.55
CA SER A 318 -14.43 7.87 4.36
C SER A 318 -15.24 9.08 3.86
N LEU A 319 -14.56 10.16 3.48
CA LEU A 319 -15.22 11.40 3.05
C LEU A 319 -15.81 11.28 1.65
N VAL A 320 -15.07 10.69 0.70
CA VAL A 320 -15.53 10.58 -0.69
C VAL A 320 -16.72 9.65 -0.82
N GLN A 321 -16.76 8.53 -0.10
CA GLN A 321 -17.92 7.64 -0.11
C GLN A 321 -19.19 8.34 0.37
N ARG A 322 -19.09 9.13 1.45
CA ARG A 322 -20.22 9.91 1.97
C ARG A 322 -20.69 10.98 1.00
N HIS A 323 -19.74 11.66 0.35
CA HIS A 323 -20.03 12.72 -0.61
C HIS A 323 -20.72 12.17 -1.87
N ASP A 324 -20.14 11.13 -2.48
CA ASP A 324 -20.62 10.60 -3.77
C ASP A 324 -21.97 9.89 -3.64
N HIS A 325 -22.23 9.25 -2.50
CA HIS A 325 -23.48 8.55 -2.24
C HIS A 325 -24.53 9.37 -1.47
N TRP A 326 -24.21 10.62 -1.08
CA TRP A 326 -25.07 11.52 -0.30
C TRP A 326 -25.57 10.89 1.02
N ASP A 327 -24.75 10.02 1.60
CA ASP A 327 -25.07 9.29 2.83
C ASP A 327 -23.93 9.44 3.86
N PRO A 328 -24.13 10.20 4.94
CA PRO A 328 -23.10 10.44 5.96
C PRO A 328 -22.77 9.20 6.82
N THR A 329 -23.54 8.12 6.68
CA THR A 329 -23.34 6.89 7.46
C THR A 329 -22.35 5.92 6.82
N LEU A 330 -22.00 6.13 5.55
CA LEU A 330 -21.10 5.25 4.81
C LEU A 330 -19.66 5.38 5.29
N LEU A 331 -18.97 4.27 5.33
CA LEU A 331 -17.56 4.11 5.66
C LEU A 331 -17.17 4.98 6.88
N PRO A 332 -17.76 4.71 8.07
CA PRO A 332 -17.37 5.43 9.28
C PRO A 332 -15.90 5.18 9.62
N ALA A 333 -15.28 6.06 10.42
CA ALA A 333 -13.86 6.02 10.74
C ALA A 333 -13.38 4.63 11.20
N LYS A 334 -14.14 3.94 12.05
CA LYS A 334 -13.82 2.57 12.49
C LYS A 334 -13.70 1.60 11.32
N GLU A 335 -14.60 1.69 10.35
CA GLU A 335 -14.60 0.81 9.18
C GLU A 335 -13.44 1.17 8.22
N ALA A 336 -13.18 2.46 7.99
CA ALA A 336 -12.03 2.91 7.21
C ALA A 336 -10.70 2.52 7.85
N TRP A 337 -10.60 2.58 9.19
CA TRP A 337 -9.46 2.06 9.94
C TRP A 337 -9.29 0.56 9.75
N GLY A 338 -10.40 -0.19 9.81
CA GLY A 338 -10.40 -1.63 9.54
C GLY A 338 -9.87 -1.97 8.14
N LEU A 339 -10.19 -1.19 7.10
CA LEU A 339 -9.63 -1.40 5.76
C LEU A 339 -8.11 -1.18 5.72
N ALA A 340 -7.61 -0.23 6.50
CA ALA A 340 -6.18 0.09 6.58
C ALA A 340 -5.37 -0.89 7.44
N THR A 341 -6.01 -1.58 8.41
CA THR A 341 -5.30 -2.44 9.38
C THR A 341 -5.58 -3.93 9.22
N LYS A 342 -6.58 -4.30 8.43
CA LYS A 342 -7.05 -5.69 8.27
C LYS A 342 -5.91 -6.63 7.89
N GLY A 343 -5.73 -7.69 8.68
CA GLY A 343 -4.71 -8.72 8.48
C GLY A 343 -3.31 -8.33 8.98
N SER A 344 -3.14 -7.16 9.59
CA SER A 344 -1.87 -6.79 10.21
C SER A 344 -1.55 -7.68 11.39
N GLN A 345 -0.29 -8.11 11.49
CA GLN A 345 0.27 -8.83 12.62
C GLN A 345 1.11 -7.91 13.51
N ASP A 346 1.49 -6.75 12.98
CA ASP A 346 2.41 -5.80 13.58
C ASP A 346 1.67 -4.70 14.37
N TRP A 347 2.42 -3.92 15.15
CA TRP A 347 1.84 -2.96 16.08
C TRP A 347 2.49 -1.59 16.01
N VAL A 348 1.68 -0.59 16.32
CA VAL A 348 2.07 0.82 16.34
C VAL A 348 1.58 1.48 17.63
N ALA A 349 2.44 2.30 18.22
CA ALA A 349 2.07 3.22 19.30
C ALA A 349 1.96 4.65 18.75
N TRP A 350 0.79 5.24 18.92
CA TRP A 350 0.50 6.62 18.52
C TRP A 350 0.52 7.54 19.73
N SER A 351 1.02 8.77 19.54
CA SER A 351 1.00 9.79 20.59
C SER A 351 -0.42 10.26 20.90
N LEU A 352 -0.74 10.35 22.19
CA LEU A 352 -1.92 11.03 22.70
C LEU A 352 -1.60 12.44 23.21
N ASP A 353 -0.34 12.84 23.22
CA ASP A 353 0.12 14.18 23.63
C ASP A 353 0.01 15.18 22.46
N ASP A 354 -1.23 15.33 21.98
CA ASP A 354 -1.58 16.29 20.94
C ASP A 354 -2.98 16.83 21.23
N VAL A 355 -3.15 18.14 21.17
CA VAL A 355 -4.46 18.79 21.35
C VAL A 355 -5.52 18.26 20.38
N ARG A 356 -5.11 17.87 19.18
CA ARG A 356 -5.98 17.29 18.14
C ARG A 356 -6.49 15.89 18.51
N MET A 357 -5.84 15.21 19.46
CA MET A 357 -6.29 13.93 20.01
C MET A 357 -7.29 14.09 21.16
N ARG A 358 -7.65 15.29 21.52
CA ARG A 358 -8.55 15.60 22.65
C ARG A 358 -9.88 16.17 22.16
N PRO A 359 -11.01 15.91 22.88
CA PRO A 359 -11.16 14.92 23.95
C PRO A 359 -11.40 13.52 23.40
N PHE A 360 -10.77 12.47 23.93
CA PHE A 360 -11.03 11.08 23.54
C PHE A 360 -11.84 10.28 24.58
N GLY A 361 -11.80 10.64 25.85
CA GLY A 361 -12.55 9.96 26.93
C GLY A 361 -12.15 8.47 27.07
N HIS A 362 -13.17 7.62 27.23
CA HIS A 362 -13.01 6.16 27.38
C HIS A 362 -13.64 5.40 26.20
N ASP A 363 -13.68 6.00 25.02
CA ASP A 363 -14.36 5.47 23.84
C ASP A 363 -13.38 5.20 22.70
N GLY A 364 -13.24 3.93 22.32
CA GLY A 364 -12.38 3.50 21.23
C GLY A 364 -12.77 4.09 19.86
N HIS A 365 -14.06 4.28 19.61
CA HIS A 365 -14.53 4.92 18.37
C HIS A 365 -14.02 6.36 18.26
N ARG A 366 -14.00 7.09 19.37
CA ARG A 366 -13.51 8.46 19.41
C ARG A 366 -12.02 8.54 19.16
N LEU A 367 -11.25 7.62 19.74
CA LEU A 367 -9.81 7.51 19.45
C LEU A 367 -9.53 7.18 17.99
N ILE A 368 -10.24 6.23 17.39
CA ILE A 368 -10.09 5.90 15.97
C ILE A 368 -10.43 7.12 15.09
N ASN A 369 -11.49 7.87 15.40
CA ASN A 369 -11.80 9.11 14.69
C ASN A 369 -10.62 10.10 14.77
N HIS A 370 -10.04 10.28 15.96
CA HIS A 370 -8.87 11.16 16.10
C HIS A 370 -7.67 10.64 15.32
N LEU A 371 -7.37 9.33 15.36
CA LEU A 371 -6.27 8.73 14.59
C LEU A 371 -6.40 9.00 13.08
N ILE A 372 -7.60 8.87 12.53
CA ILE A 372 -7.87 9.13 11.10
C ILE A 372 -7.86 10.63 10.80
N PHE A 373 -8.54 11.46 11.58
CA PHE A 373 -8.77 12.87 11.25
C PHE A 373 -7.74 13.85 11.84
N SER A 374 -6.79 13.37 12.65
CA SER A 374 -5.62 14.14 13.07
C SER A 374 -4.33 13.59 12.44
N ASN A 375 -3.24 14.32 12.59
CA ASN A 375 -1.91 13.87 12.19
C ASN A 375 -1.03 13.66 13.42
N THR A 376 -1.51 12.85 14.38
CA THR A 376 -0.68 12.53 15.54
C THR A 376 0.55 11.72 15.17
N ALA A 377 1.61 11.86 15.97
CA ALA A 377 2.88 11.19 15.71
C ALA A 377 2.78 9.67 15.96
N CYS A 378 3.37 8.89 15.07
CA CYS A 378 3.73 7.51 15.27
C CYS A 378 5.01 7.47 16.12
N LEU A 379 4.93 6.93 17.33
CA LEU A 379 6.06 6.88 18.26
C LEU A 379 6.84 5.58 18.15
N ASP A 380 6.15 4.45 18.19
CA ASP A 380 6.80 3.14 18.12
C ASP A 380 6.17 2.29 17.02
N VAL A 381 6.98 1.47 16.35
CA VAL A 381 6.56 0.47 15.37
C VAL A 381 7.27 -0.84 15.71
N TRP A 382 6.48 -1.91 15.80
CA TRP A 382 6.93 -3.24 16.14
C TRP A 382 6.56 -4.23 15.06
N VAL A 383 7.55 -4.94 14.55
CA VAL A 383 7.39 -6.00 13.54
C VAL A 383 7.99 -7.28 14.11
N ASP A 384 7.20 -8.36 14.19
CA ASP A 384 7.61 -9.63 14.82
C ASP A 384 8.27 -9.43 16.19
N GLY A 385 7.66 -8.61 17.08
CA GLY A 385 8.21 -8.31 18.40
C GLY A 385 9.48 -7.44 18.40
N THR A 386 10.02 -7.09 17.24
CA THR A 386 11.21 -6.24 17.10
C THR A 386 10.82 -4.79 16.83
N ALA A 387 11.39 -3.86 17.61
CA ALA A 387 11.19 -2.43 17.37
C ALA A 387 11.96 -1.98 16.13
N ILE A 388 11.27 -1.43 15.14
CA ILE A 388 11.88 -0.74 14.00
C ILE A 388 11.79 0.78 14.12
N ARG A 389 10.96 1.29 15.04
CA ARG A 389 10.85 2.69 15.45
C ARG A 389 10.58 2.78 16.95
N ARG A 390 11.22 3.72 17.65
CA ARG A 390 11.04 3.95 19.09
C ARG A 390 11.11 5.45 19.40
N ASP A 391 10.16 5.90 20.22
CA ASP A 391 10.09 7.30 20.66
C ASP A 391 10.23 8.32 19.52
N GLY A 392 9.67 7.99 18.34
CA GLY A 392 9.72 8.83 17.15
C GLY A 392 11.02 8.74 16.34
N VAL A 393 11.95 7.84 16.69
CA VAL A 393 13.21 7.62 15.96
C VAL A 393 13.16 6.27 15.25
N THR A 394 13.42 6.25 13.95
CA THR A 394 13.54 5.01 13.16
C THR A 394 14.89 4.36 13.46
N LEU A 395 14.89 3.05 13.72
CA LEU A 395 16.07 2.31 14.18
C LEU A 395 16.79 1.54 13.07
N THR A 396 16.09 1.24 11.98
CA THR A 396 16.58 0.39 10.88
C THR A 396 17.21 1.18 9.74
N LEU A 397 17.08 2.50 9.74
CA LEU A 397 17.65 3.40 8.74
C LEU A 397 17.95 4.78 9.34
N ASP A 398 18.81 5.52 8.67
CA ASP A 398 19.14 6.92 8.99
C ASP A 398 18.27 7.85 8.11
N GLU A 399 17.22 8.44 8.72
CA GLU A 399 16.26 9.31 8.02
C GLU A 399 16.96 10.55 7.42
N GLU A 400 17.98 11.11 8.07
CA GLU A 400 18.71 12.29 7.57
C GLU A 400 19.53 11.93 6.34
N LYS A 401 20.20 10.79 6.35
CA LYS A 401 20.94 10.28 5.21
C LYS A 401 20.02 9.96 4.03
N VAL A 402 18.90 9.29 4.29
CA VAL A 402 17.89 8.99 3.25
C VAL A 402 17.38 10.27 2.60
N ALA A 403 17.07 11.30 3.38
CA ALA A 403 16.62 12.59 2.86
C ALA A 403 17.70 13.30 2.04
N ALA A 404 18.96 13.28 2.48
CA ALA A 404 20.08 13.88 1.76
C ALA A 404 20.38 13.15 0.45
N ASP A 405 20.35 11.81 0.45
CA ASP A 405 20.53 10.98 -0.75
C ASP A 405 19.39 11.24 -1.75
N LEU A 406 18.15 11.31 -1.28
CA LEU A 406 16.98 11.61 -2.11
C LEU A 406 17.12 12.97 -2.79
N GLU A 407 17.40 14.03 -2.04
CA GLU A 407 17.59 15.39 -2.56
C GLU A 407 18.71 15.44 -3.60
N THR A 408 19.86 14.83 -3.30
CA THR A 408 21.05 14.90 -4.17
C THR A 408 20.86 14.14 -5.48
N LYS A 409 20.26 12.95 -5.43
CA LYS A 409 20.12 12.07 -6.60
C LYS A 409 18.94 12.44 -7.49
N SER A 410 17.88 13.03 -6.91
CA SER A 410 16.72 13.46 -7.69
C SER A 410 17.02 14.66 -8.60
N ILE A 411 17.96 15.54 -8.24
CA ILE A 411 18.32 16.74 -9.04
C ILE A 411 18.66 16.37 -10.50
N GLY A 412 19.56 15.42 -10.70
CA GLY A 412 19.94 15.00 -12.05
C GLY A 412 18.84 14.24 -12.80
N TYR A 413 17.93 13.64 -12.06
CA TYR A 413 16.79 12.91 -12.61
C TYR A 413 15.75 13.85 -13.24
N TYR A 414 15.54 15.04 -12.67
CA TYR A 414 14.59 16.05 -13.17
C TYR A 414 15.14 16.94 -14.28
N GLU A 415 16.45 17.03 -14.47
CA GLU A 415 17.06 17.93 -15.45
C GLU A 415 16.51 17.74 -16.87
N GLY A 416 15.94 18.81 -17.43
CA GLY A 416 15.41 18.84 -18.79
C GLY A 416 14.07 18.13 -18.98
N LEU A 417 13.34 17.82 -17.89
CA LEU A 417 11.96 17.35 -17.96
C LEU A 417 11.01 18.56 -17.92
N ASP A 418 10.09 18.60 -18.88
CA ASP A 418 8.91 19.48 -18.80
C ASP A 418 7.80 18.73 -18.07
N THR A 419 7.56 19.11 -16.83
CA THR A 419 6.53 18.54 -15.97
C THR A 419 5.32 19.45 -15.81
N SER A 420 5.23 20.53 -16.61
CA SER A 420 4.12 21.46 -16.60
C SER A 420 2.99 21.00 -17.51
N ALA A 421 1.74 21.08 -17.01
CA ALA A 421 0.53 20.86 -17.79
C ALA A 421 0.10 22.16 -18.45
N GLU A 422 0.81 22.65 -19.50
CA GLU A 422 0.36 23.78 -20.29
C GLU A 422 -0.75 23.41 -21.29
#